data_ab90a67d2b13d9013bd284ed98875135
#
_entry.id   ab90a67d2b13d9013bd284ed98875135
#
_cell.length_a   1.000
_cell.length_b   1.000
_cell.length_c   1.000
_cell.angle_alpha   90.00
_cell.angle_beta   90.00
_cell.angle_gamma   90.00
#
_symmetry.space_group_name_H-M   'P 1'
#
loop_
_entity.id
_entity.type
_entity.pdbx_description
1 polymer ?
#
loop_
_entity_poly.entity_id
_entity_poly.type
_entity_poly.pdbx_seq_one_letter_code
_entity_poly.pdbx_strand_id
1 'polypeptide(L)'
;MFLGKPKQGFRKIRLENASFSILNISRKDNSFKTQIECLNQTSHLNKNFPNQIGDSRIFLIRHGETNWNKEGRFQGQIDIPLNENGKDQARKTFEYLRNISFNKAFSSSMNRPYETAQIILQNNKELKIERIDSLVEISHGLWEGKLEAEIREQWPVLLKNWHDKPEEVIMPEGESIKDVSERSVEAFDKICLSQKDNDLSLLVAHDAVNKTLICNIFGINYSNIWMIKQGNGGITIIDLFNDPNKPPVISALNITTHLGGIIDSTASGAL
;
A
#
# COMPACT_ATOMS: atom_id res chain seq x y z
N MET A 1 13.58 0.29 18.65
CA MET A 1 13.76 -0.10 17.23
C MET A 1 12.37 -0.31 16.65
N PHE A 2 11.99 0.45 15.64
CA PHE A 2 10.60 0.56 15.19
C PHE A 2 10.04 -0.70 14.46
N LEU A 3 10.88 -1.58 13.92
CA LEU A 3 10.46 -2.83 13.29
C LEU A 3 10.57 -4.06 14.21
N GLY A 4 10.59 -3.89 15.53
CA GLY A 4 10.65 -5.00 16.47
C GLY A 4 12.03 -5.65 16.58
N LYS A 5 12.14 -6.98 16.49
CA LYS A 5 13.39 -7.69 16.73
C LYS A 5 14.46 -7.39 15.65
N PRO A 6 15.67 -6.89 16.04
CA PRO A 6 16.72 -6.46 15.09
C PRO A 6 17.11 -7.49 14.02
N LYS A 7 17.15 -8.77 14.40
CA LYS A 7 17.59 -9.84 13.51
C LYS A 7 16.60 -10.20 12.40
N GLN A 8 15.32 -9.86 12.56
CA GLN A 8 14.26 -10.23 11.60
C GLN A 8 13.99 -9.11 10.57
N GLY A 9 14.15 -7.83 10.95
CA GLY A 9 13.88 -6.69 10.04
C GLY A 9 15.07 -6.24 9.21
N PHE A 10 16.30 -6.52 9.64
CA PHE A 10 17.52 -5.96 9.05
C PHE A 10 17.71 -6.27 7.56
N ARG A 11 17.29 -7.45 7.09
CA ARG A 11 17.46 -7.88 5.68
C ARG A 11 16.21 -7.62 4.81
N LYS A 12 15.16 -7.02 5.36
CA LYS A 12 13.87 -6.81 4.69
C LYS A 12 13.67 -5.38 4.18
N ILE A 13 14.60 -4.50 4.51
CA ILE A 13 14.66 -3.11 4.04
C ILE A 13 16.00 -2.88 3.39
N ARG A 14 15.99 -2.20 2.26
CA ARG A 14 17.19 -1.67 1.63
C ARG A 14 17.23 -0.16 1.77
N LEU A 15 18.42 0.38 1.88
CA LEU A 15 18.70 1.81 1.78
C LEU A 15 19.83 2.04 0.79
N GLU A 16 19.62 2.90 -0.18
CA GLU A 16 20.66 3.36 -1.13
C GLU A 16 21.54 4.42 -0.47
N ASN A 17 22.77 4.57 -0.98
CA ASN A 17 23.64 5.67 -0.56
C ASN A 17 22.96 7.02 -0.84
N ALA A 18 22.99 7.92 0.15
CA ALA A 18 22.34 9.23 0.12
C ALA A 18 20.82 9.23 -0.09
N SER A 19 20.14 8.08 -0.03
CA SER A 19 18.68 8.04 0.04
C SER A 19 18.19 8.63 1.35
N PHE A 20 16.96 9.14 1.37
CA PHE A 20 16.34 9.58 2.62
C PHE A 20 15.07 8.79 2.93
N SER A 21 14.72 8.75 4.21
CA SER A 21 13.49 8.17 4.73
C SER A 21 12.89 9.12 5.75
N ILE A 22 11.57 9.19 5.82
CA ILE A 22 10.85 10.07 6.73
C ILE A 22 10.04 9.21 7.70
N LEU A 23 10.24 9.47 8.99
CA LEU A 23 9.50 8.84 10.07
C LEU A 23 8.75 9.92 10.86
N ASN A 24 7.45 9.79 10.98
CA ASN A 24 6.63 10.60 11.85
C ASN A 24 6.65 10.00 13.26
N ILE A 25 7.09 10.77 14.24
CA ILE A 25 7.18 10.32 15.64
C ILE A 25 6.27 11.20 16.49
N SER A 26 5.29 10.59 17.12
CA SER A 26 4.42 11.25 18.08
C SER A 26 4.60 10.66 19.48
N ARG A 27 4.55 11.51 20.51
CA ARG A 27 4.57 11.06 21.90
C ARG A 27 3.13 10.89 22.37
N LYS A 28 2.81 9.70 22.89
CA LYS A 28 1.54 9.41 23.56
C LYS A 28 1.88 8.84 24.93
N ASP A 29 1.54 9.59 25.98
CA ASP A 29 1.89 9.26 27.38
C ASP A 29 3.42 9.06 27.54
N ASN A 30 3.85 7.92 28.06
CA ASN A 30 5.27 7.55 28.22
C ASN A 30 5.81 6.69 27.05
N SER A 31 5.11 6.65 25.91
CA SER A 31 5.50 5.86 24.72
C SER A 31 5.61 6.73 23.49
N PHE A 32 6.34 6.23 22.48
CA PHE A 32 6.40 6.86 21.17
C PHE A 32 5.65 5.99 20.15
N LYS A 33 4.74 6.60 19.38
CA LYS A 33 4.18 6.01 18.18
C LYS A 33 5.02 6.47 16.99
N THR A 34 5.43 5.53 16.14
CA THR A 34 6.23 5.81 14.94
C THR A 34 5.43 5.40 13.71
N GLN A 35 5.36 6.28 12.72
CA GLN A 35 4.79 5.97 11.42
C GLN A 35 5.84 6.20 10.35
N ILE A 36 5.97 5.24 9.45
CA ILE A 36 6.83 5.35 8.26
C ILE A 36 6.07 6.14 7.21
N GLU A 37 6.47 7.37 6.98
CA GLU A 37 5.97 8.23 5.90
C GLU A 37 6.44 7.71 4.54
N CYS A 38 7.75 7.50 4.42
CA CYS A 38 8.38 6.90 3.25
C CYS A 38 9.75 6.30 3.61
N LEU A 39 10.22 5.35 2.79
CA LEU A 39 11.55 4.78 2.91
C LEU A 39 12.29 4.83 1.57
N ASN A 40 13.62 5.06 1.69
CA ASN A 40 14.59 4.92 0.60
C ASN A 40 14.24 5.75 -0.65
N GLN A 41 13.89 7.02 -0.46
CA GLN A 41 13.61 7.94 -1.57
C GLN A 41 14.91 8.36 -2.25
N THR A 42 14.93 8.28 -3.58
CA THR A 42 16.12 8.54 -4.41
C THR A 42 15.89 9.59 -5.51
N SER A 43 14.71 10.19 -5.58
CA SER A 43 14.32 11.14 -6.63
C SER A 43 15.25 12.35 -6.75
N HIS A 44 15.80 12.84 -5.65
CA HIS A 44 16.79 13.95 -5.61
C HIS A 44 18.16 13.56 -6.20
N LEU A 45 18.41 12.28 -6.46
CA LEU A 45 19.62 11.77 -7.08
C LEU A 45 19.47 11.57 -8.60
N ASN A 46 18.48 12.21 -9.22
CA ASN A 46 18.10 12.00 -10.63
C ASN A 46 17.79 10.53 -10.96
N LYS A 47 17.28 9.79 -9.96
CA LYS A 47 16.99 8.38 -10.02
C LYS A 47 15.61 8.13 -9.42
N ASN A 48 14.65 7.81 -10.27
CA ASN A 48 13.26 7.61 -9.82
C ASN A 48 13.12 6.46 -8.81
N PHE A 49 13.93 5.41 -8.95
CA PHE A 49 13.84 4.20 -8.13
C PHE A 49 15.19 3.69 -7.70
N PRO A 50 15.29 3.01 -6.54
CA PRO A 50 16.47 2.24 -6.16
C PRO A 50 16.82 1.18 -7.21
N ASN A 51 18.11 0.82 -7.31
CA ASN A 51 18.53 -0.30 -8.17
C ASN A 51 17.81 -1.57 -7.76
N GLN A 52 17.41 -2.38 -8.75
CA GLN A 52 16.89 -3.71 -8.49
C GLN A 52 18.00 -4.59 -7.91
N ILE A 53 17.66 -5.35 -6.87
CA ILE A 53 18.58 -6.31 -6.22
C ILE A 53 18.08 -7.74 -6.30
N GLY A 54 16.80 -7.91 -6.56
CA GLY A 54 16.15 -9.22 -6.74
C GLY A 54 16.14 -9.66 -8.19
N ASP A 55 15.72 -10.89 -8.39
CA ASP A 55 15.57 -11.51 -9.70
C ASP A 55 14.35 -10.96 -10.45
N SER A 56 13.34 -10.50 -9.71
CA SER A 56 12.16 -9.82 -10.23
C SER A 56 11.72 -8.67 -9.31
N ARG A 57 10.78 -7.82 -9.77
CA ARG A 57 10.33 -6.63 -9.02
C ARG A 57 8.84 -6.40 -9.18
N ILE A 58 8.17 -6.09 -8.08
CA ILE A 58 6.77 -5.66 -8.04
C ILE A 58 6.69 -4.18 -7.66
N PHE A 59 5.91 -3.42 -8.42
CA PHE A 59 5.49 -2.07 -8.12
C PHE A 59 4.08 -2.14 -7.52
N LEU A 60 4.00 -2.09 -6.19
CA LEU A 60 2.75 -2.10 -5.44
C LEU A 60 2.24 -0.66 -5.29
N ILE A 61 1.03 -0.40 -5.77
CA ILE A 61 0.46 0.96 -5.84
C ILE A 61 -0.92 0.97 -5.17
N ARG A 62 -1.19 1.98 -4.34
CA ARG A 62 -2.55 2.26 -3.89
C ARG A 62 -3.31 2.97 -5.00
N HIS A 63 -4.57 2.62 -5.22
CA HIS A 63 -5.44 3.29 -6.21
C HIS A 63 -5.47 4.82 -6.01
N GLY A 64 -5.83 5.56 -7.07
CA GLY A 64 -6.01 7.00 -7.04
C GLY A 64 -7.18 7.44 -6.14
N GLU A 65 -7.25 8.74 -5.83
CA GLU A 65 -8.26 9.32 -4.95
C GLU A 65 -9.69 9.09 -5.45
N THR A 66 -10.61 8.86 -4.52
CA THR A 66 -12.06 8.86 -4.73
C THR A 66 -12.69 10.05 -3.99
N ASN A 67 -13.96 10.34 -4.23
CA ASN A 67 -14.66 11.37 -3.45
C ASN A 67 -14.72 11.03 -1.96
N TRP A 68 -14.88 9.75 -1.61
CA TRP A 68 -14.89 9.34 -0.21
C TRP A 68 -13.52 9.49 0.47
N ASN A 69 -12.42 9.27 -0.25
CA ASN A 69 -11.10 9.61 0.28
C ASN A 69 -10.98 11.11 0.58
N LYS A 70 -11.41 11.94 -0.38
CA LYS A 70 -11.39 13.41 -0.23
C LYS A 70 -12.26 13.89 0.93
N GLU A 71 -13.41 13.26 1.15
CA GLU A 71 -14.36 13.62 2.21
C GLU A 71 -13.96 13.01 3.57
N GLY A 72 -12.99 12.11 3.63
CA GLY A 72 -12.59 11.42 4.87
C GLY A 72 -13.61 10.38 5.33
N ARG A 73 -14.37 9.78 4.39
CA ARG A 73 -15.31 8.70 4.69
C ARG A 73 -14.59 7.36 4.69
N PHE A 74 -15.01 6.47 5.58
CA PHE A 74 -14.56 5.08 5.56
C PHE A 74 -14.99 4.42 4.26
N GLN A 75 -14.00 3.90 3.52
CA GLN A 75 -14.25 3.29 2.22
C GLN A 75 -13.79 1.85 2.22
N GLY A 76 -14.75 0.94 2.19
CA GLY A 76 -14.50 -0.50 2.12
C GLY A 76 -14.77 -1.06 0.73
N GLN A 77 -15.72 -1.99 0.66
CA GLN A 77 -16.06 -2.74 -0.56
C GLN A 77 -17.17 -2.10 -1.39
N ILE A 78 -17.79 -1.00 -0.92
CA ILE A 78 -18.59 -0.17 -1.81
C ILE A 78 -17.67 0.45 -2.86
N ASP A 79 -17.97 0.18 -4.13
CA ASP A 79 -17.05 0.46 -5.23
C ASP A 79 -17.23 1.89 -5.77
N ILE A 80 -16.76 2.86 -5.00
CA ILE A 80 -16.73 4.27 -5.38
C ILE A 80 -15.67 4.49 -6.48
N PRO A 81 -16.00 5.14 -7.60
CA PRO A 81 -15.06 5.36 -8.70
C PRO A 81 -13.97 6.38 -8.32
N LEU A 82 -12.90 6.42 -9.12
CA LEU A 82 -11.91 7.49 -9.05
C LEU A 82 -12.58 8.84 -9.32
N ASN A 83 -12.18 9.85 -8.55
CA ASN A 83 -12.50 11.23 -8.91
C ASN A 83 -11.48 11.79 -9.91
N GLU A 84 -11.66 13.01 -10.40
CA GLU A 84 -10.74 13.59 -11.40
C GLU A 84 -9.31 13.75 -10.86
N ASN A 85 -9.14 14.02 -9.56
CA ASN A 85 -7.82 14.07 -8.94
C ASN A 85 -7.17 12.67 -8.92
N GLY A 86 -7.94 11.61 -8.61
CA GLY A 86 -7.44 10.23 -8.65
C GLY A 86 -7.02 9.79 -10.04
N LYS A 87 -7.75 10.19 -11.07
CA LYS A 87 -7.34 9.96 -12.48
C LYS A 87 -6.07 10.74 -12.84
N ASP A 88 -5.93 11.97 -12.33
CA ASP A 88 -4.72 12.77 -12.52
C ASP A 88 -3.52 12.15 -11.80
N GLN A 89 -3.70 11.66 -10.57
CA GLN A 89 -2.68 10.90 -9.85
C GLN A 89 -2.23 9.68 -10.65
N ALA A 90 -3.17 8.91 -11.22
CA ALA A 90 -2.85 7.76 -12.06
C ALA A 90 -2.09 8.15 -13.34
N ARG A 91 -2.45 9.29 -13.99
CA ARG A 91 -1.69 9.83 -15.14
C ARG A 91 -0.28 10.26 -14.75
N LYS A 92 -0.10 10.93 -13.61
CA LYS A 92 1.23 11.29 -13.09
C LYS A 92 2.06 10.04 -12.76
N THR A 93 1.43 9.00 -12.23
CA THR A 93 2.08 7.72 -11.99
C THR A 93 2.51 7.06 -13.30
N PHE A 94 1.66 7.10 -14.35
CA PHE A 94 2.03 6.64 -15.69
C PHE A 94 3.29 7.38 -16.21
N GLU A 95 3.32 8.72 -16.15
CA GLU A 95 4.48 9.49 -16.60
C GLU A 95 5.75 9.17 -15.80
N TYR A 96 5.62 8.93 -14.50
CA TYR A 96 6.73 8.57 -13.64
C TYR A 96 7.28 7.18 -13.93
N LEU A 97 6.40 6.24 -14.35
CA LEU A 97 6.72 4.86 -14.68
C LEU A 97 6.97 4.64 -16.19
N ARG A 98 6.93 5.68 -17.02
CA ARG A 98 6.94 5.58 -18.51
C ARG A 98 8.10 4.77 -19.10
N ASN A 99 9.22 4.68 -18.40
CA ASN A 99 10.41 3.93 -18.82
C ASN A 99 10.43 2.49 -18.27
N ILE A 100 9.39 2.07 -17.57
CA ILE A 100 9.26 0.71 -17.04
C ILE A 100 8.42 -0.12 -18.01
N SER A 101 9.00 -1.18 -18.55
CA SER A 101 8.29 -2.14 -19.38
C SER A 101 7.73 -3.24 -18.50
N PHE A 102 6.49 -3.08 -18.06
CA PHE A 102 5.80 -4.13 -17.32
C PHE A 102 5.49 -5.31 -18.23
N ASN A 103 5.73 -6.53 -17.74
CA ASN A 103 5.37 -7.78 -18.42
C ASN A 103 4.28 -8.57 -17.67
N LYS A 104 3.92 -8.15 -16.46
CA LYS A 104 2.74 -8.63 -15.71
C LYS A 104 2.00 -7.49 -15.05
N ALA A 105 0.69 -7.64 -14.92
CA ALA A 105 -0.14 -6.65 -14.25
C ALA A 105 -1.26 -7.33 -13.47
N PHE A 106 -1.40 -6.94 -12.22
CA PHE A 106 -2.40 -7.43 -11.29
C PHE A 106 -3.16 -6.25 -10.68
N SER A 107 -4.42 -6.46 -10.36
CA SER A 107 -5.25 -5.47 -9.68
C SER A 107 -6.22 -6.17 -8.74
N SER A 108 -6.61 -5.49 -7.66
CA SER A 108 -7.88 -5.84 -7.01
C SER A 108 -9.01 -5.88 -8.05
N SER A 109 -10.01 -6.73 -7.83
CA SER A 109 -11.15 -6.83 -8.73
C SER A 109 -12.09 -5.62 -8.70
N MET A 110 -11.93 -4.69 -7.75
CA MET A 110 -12.70 -3.45 -7.66
C MET A 110 -12.34 -2.46 -8.78
N ASN A 111 -13.29 -1.58 -9.14
CA ASN A 111 -13.12 -0.69 -10.29
C ASN A 111 -12.02 0.36 -10.06
N ARG A 112 -11.94 1.00 -8.88
CA ARG A 112 -10.94 2.06 -8.61
C ARG A 112 -9.48 1.63 -8.77
N PRO A 113 -9.00 0.46 -8.26
CA PRO A 113 -7.65 -0.01 -8.55
C PRO A 113 -7.48 -0.49 -10.00
N TYR A 114 -8.51 -1.10 -10.58
CA TYR A 114 -8.48 -1.54 -11.98
C TYR A 114 -8.36 -0.35 -12.94
N GLU A 115 -9.18 0.70 -12.77
CA GLU A 115 -9.09 1.95 -13.55
C GLU A 115 -7.72 2.63 -13.38
N THR A 116 -7.19 2.63 -12.14
CA THR A 116 -5.82 3.13 -11.88
C THR A 116 -4.78 2.36 -12.69
N ALA A 117 -4.86 1.02 -12.68
CA ALA A 117 -3.95 0.17 -13.45
C ALA A 117 -4.09 0.38 -14.97
N GLN A 118 -5.31 0.54 -15.48
CA GLN A 118 -5.55 0.83 -16.89
C GLN A 118 -4.91 2.15 -17.34
N ILE A 119 -5.02 3.20 -16.52
CA ILE A 119 -4.40 4.50 -16.82
C ILE A 119 -2.87 4.39 -16.80
N ILE A 120 -2.30 3.68 -15.80
CA ILE A 120 -0.85 3.46 -15.72
C ILE A 120 -0.34 2.66 -16.93
N LEU A 121 -1.13 1.76 -17.47
CA LEU A 121 -0.76 0.90 -18.59
C LEU A 121 -1.29 1.40 -19.95
N GLN A 122 -1.72 2.67 -20.06
CA GLN A 122 -2.38 3.19 -21.26
C GLN A 122 -1.56 3.02 -22.56
N ASN A 123 -0.23 2.93 -22.48
CA ASN A 123 0.66 2.68 -23.60
C ASN A 123 1.01 1.18 -23.80
N ASN A 124 0.54 0.29 -22.92
CA ASN A 124 0.75 -1.15 -23.01
C ASN A 124 -0.60 -1.88 -22.92
N LYS A 125 -1.49 -1.57 -23.85
CA LYS A 125 -2.89 -2.07 -23.85
C LYS A 125 -2.99 -3.59 -24.10
N GLU A 126 -1.96 -4.20 -24.65
CA GLU A 126 -1.90 -5.66 -24.89
C GLU A 126 -1.62 -6.42 -23.58
N LEU A 127 -1.05 -5.76 -22.56
CA LEU A 127 -0.80 -6.39 -21.27
C LEU A 127 -2.11 -6.59 -20.52
N LYS A 128 -2.51 -7.84 -20.35
CA LYS A 128 -3.72 -8.20 -19.60
C LYS A 128 -3.52 -7.90 -18.11
N ILE A 129 -4.47 -7.18 -17.52
CA ILE A 129 -4.54 -6.95 -16.07
C ILE A 129 -5.36 -8.11 -15.47
N GLU A 130 -4.70 -8.91 -14.62
CA GLU A 130 -5.38 -9.95 -13.85
C GLU A 130 -6.08 -9.32 -12.65
N ARG A 131 -7.40 -9.52 -12.54
CA ARG A 131 -8.21 -9.02 -11.41
C ARG A 131 -8.32 -10.11 -10.36
N ILE A 132 -8.01 -9.78 -9.11
CA ILE A 132 -7.90 -10.73 -7.99
C ILE A 132 -8.86 -10.32 -6.88
N ASP A 133 -9.86 -11.17 -6.59
CA ASP A 133 -10.88 -10.90 -5.56
C ASP A 133 -10.30 -10.87 -4.14
N SER A 134 -9.31 -11.68 -3.86
CA SER A 134 -8.64 -11.69 -2.54
C SER A 134 -7.85 -10.40 -2.23
N LEU A 135 -7.73 -9.47 -3.20
CA LEU A 135 -7.09 -8.16 -3.03
C LEU A 135 -8.10 -7.01 -2.88
N VAL A 136 -9.42 -7.28 -2.71
CA VAL A 136 -10.41 -6.24 -2.41
C VAL A 136 -10.11 -5.59 -1.06
N GLU A 137 -10.55 -4.34 -0.88
CA GLU A 137 -10.33 -3.60 0.37
C GLU A 137 -11.00 -4.30 1.56
N ILE A 138 -10.62 -3.93 2.77
CA ILE A 138 -11.32 -4.37 3.97
C ILE A 138 -12.80 -4.00 3.89
N SER A 139 -13.70 -4.94 4.18
CA SER A 139 -15.09 -4.58 4.39
C SER A 139 -15.23 -3.86 5.73
N HIS A 140 -15.55 -2.59 5.68
CA HIS A 140 -15.88 -1.82 6.87
C HIS A 140 -17.33 -2.02 7.34
N GLY A 141 -18.13 -2.80 6.60
CA GLY A 141 -19.52 -3.12 6.96
C GLY A 141 -20.34 -1.85 7.21
N LEU A 142 -20.97 -1.73 8.38
CA LEU A 142 -21.82 -0.59 8.73
C LEU A 142 -21.07 0.75 8.84
N TRP A 143 -19.74 0.77 8.78
CA TRP A 143 -18.98 2.00 8.77
C TRP A 143 -18.77 2.58 7.36
N GLU A 144 -19.04 1.80 6.31
CA GLU A 144 -18.85 2.25 4.93
C GLU A 144 -19.71 3.50 4.63
N GLY A 145 -19.07 4.51 4.06
CA GLY A 145 -19.69 5.82 3.75
C GLY A 145 -19.79 6.79 4.92
N LYS A 146 -19.53 6.35 6.15
CA LYS A 146 -19.60 7.21 7.34
C LYS A 146 -18.31 8.02 7.55
N LEU A 147 -18.47 9.19 8.13
CA LEU A 147 -17.38 9.97 8.70
C LEU A 147 -16.97 9.39 10.06
N GLU A 148 -15.73 9.62 10.48
CA GLU A 148 -15.24 9.17 11.78
C GLU A 148 -16.09 9.69 12.94
N ALA A 149 -16.62 10.94 12.83
CA ALA A 149 -17.50 11.53 13.84
C ALA A 149 -18.80 10.72 14.00
N GLU A 150 -19.41 10.30 12.90
CA GLU A 150 -20.64 9.50 12.90
C GLU A 150 -20.41 8.10 13.49
N ILE A 151 -19.24 7.49 13.20
CA ILE A 151 -18.85 6.21 13.77
C ILE A 151 -18.60 6.35 15.28
N ARG A 152 -17.97 7.44 15.70
CA ARG A 152 -17.67 7.73 17.11
C ARG A 152 -18.94 7.84 17.95
N GLU A 153 -20.00 8.39 17.41
CA GLU A 153 -21.29 8.49 18.10
C GLU A 153 -21.93 7.12 18.34
N GLN A 154 -21.84 6.21 17.37
CA GLN A 154 -22.50 4.90 17.42
C GLN A 154 -21.61 3.81 18.03
N TRP A 155 -20.31 3.83 17.76
CA TRP A 155 -19.34 2.80 18.17
C TRP A 155 -18.05 3.38 18.79
N PRO A 156 -18.13 4.23 19.83
CA PRO A 156 -16.96 4.96 20.36
C PRO A 156 -15.83 4.03 20.83
N VAL A 157 -16.17 2.91 21.47
CA VAL A 157 -15.18 1.94 21.97
C VAL A 157 -14.51 1.19 20.81
N LEU A 158 -15.31 0.76 19.84
CA LEU A 158 -14.79 0.00 18.69
C LEU A 158 -13.86 0.88 17.83
N LEU A 159 -14.25 2.13 17.58
CA LEU A 159 -13.43 3.08 16.85
C LEU A 159 -12.11 3.39 17.59
N LYS A 160 -12.17 3.54 18.93
CA LYS A 160 -10.95 3.70 19.73
C LYS A 160 -10.03 2.49 19.61
N ASN A 161 -10.60 1.27 19.66
CA ASN A 161 -9.82 0.05 19.48
C ASN A 161 -9.25 -0.06 18.06
N TRP A 162 -9.98 0.37 17.03
CA TRP A 162 -9.47 0.42 15.66
C TRP A 162 -8.17 1.24 15.54
N HIS A 163 -8.08 2.36 16.26
CA HIS A 163 -6.87 3.18 16.27
C HIS A 163 -5.75 2.65 17.18
N ASP A 164 -6.09 1.97 18.28
CA ASP A 164 -5.10 1.58 19.28
C ASP A 164 -4.71 0.10 19.18
N LYS A 165 -5.62 -0.77 18.75
CA LYS A 165 -5.50 -2.23 18.71
C LYS A 165 -6.33 -2.83 17.54
N PRO A 166 -5.99 -2.52 16.29
CA PRO A 166 -6.79 -2.93 15.13
C PRO A 166 -6.99 -4.44 15.03
N GLU A 167 -6.08 -5.24 15.60
CA GLU A 167 -6.18 -6.70 15.64
C GLU A 167 -7.32 -7.24 16.51
N GLU A 168 -7.85 -6.43 17.44
CA GLU A 168 -8.97 -6.79 18.31
C GLU A 168 -10.34 -6.41 17.68
N VAL A 169 -10.36 -5.74 16.53
CA VAL A 169 -11.56 -5.19 15.92
C VAL A 169 -12.08 -6.09 14.79
N ILE A 170 -13.36 -6.42 14.89
CA ILE A 170 -14.17 -6.93 13.77
C ILE A 170 -15.17 -5.83 13.43
N MET A 171 -15.17 -5.39 12.16
CA MET A 171 -16.12 -4.37 11.72
C MET A 171 -17.56 -4.88 11.84
N PRO A 172 -18.52 -4.06 12.29
CA PRO A 172 -19.93 -4.48 12.33
C PRO A 172 -20.40 -4.86 10.91
N GLU A 173 -20.80 -6.10 10.71
CA GLU A 173 -21.13 -6.67 9.40
C GLU A 173 -20.01 -6.63 8.37
N GLY A 174 -18.76 -6.60 8.81
CA GLY A 174 -17.58 -6.50 7.96
C GLY A 174 -16.46 -7.46 8.36
N GLU A 175 -15.24 -7.14 7.94
CA GLU A 175 -14.05 -7.94 8.17
C GLU A 175 -13.23 -7.45 9.36
N SER A 176 -12.36 -8.31 9.87
CA SER A 176 -11.22 -7.91 10.70
C SER A 176 -9.96 -7.67 9.81
N ILE A 177 -8.98 -6.95 10.36
CA ILE A 177 -7.68 -6.80 9.66
C ILE A 177 -6.95 -8.15 9.52
N LYS A 178 -7.26 -9.13 10.37
CA LYS A 178 -6.75 -10.50 10.25
C LYS A 178 -7.25 -11.16 8.97
N ASP A 179 -8.56 -11.08 8.69
CA ASP A 179 -9.17 -11.67 7.49
C ASP A 179 -8.55 -11.08 6.23
N VAL A 180 -8.36 -9.74 6.21
CA VAL A 180 -7.67 -9.04 5.10
C VAL A 180 -6.24 -9.54 4.95
N SER A 181 -5.50 -9.68 6.06
CA SER A 181 -4.13 -10.16 6.04
C SER A 181 -4.03 -11.58 5.48
N GLU A 182 -4.88 -12.50 5.93
CA GLU A 182 -4.85 -13.90 5.51
C GLU A 182 -5.13 -14.02 4.00
N ARG A 183 -6.22 -13.42 3.50
CA ARG A 183 -6.58 -13.51 2.07
C ARG A 183 -5.62 -12.78 1.14
N SER A 184 -5.12 -11.60 1.56
CA SER A 184 -4.23 -10.81 0.71
C SER A 184 -2.82 -11.37 0.65
N VAL A 185 -2.29 -11.90 1.75
CA VAL A 185 -0.97 -12.56 1.78
C VAL A 185 -0.98 -13.83 0.93
N GLU A 186 -2.02 -14.67 1.04
CA GLU A 186 -2.15 -15.85 0.18
C GLU A 186 -2.17 -15.48 -1.31
N ALA A 187 -2.91 -14.42 -1.68
CA ALA A 187 -2.92 -13.94 -3.06
C ALA A 187 -1.55 -13.39 -3.49
N PHE A 188 -0.87 -12.65 -2.63
CA PHE A 188 0.45 -12.11 -2.89
C PHE A 188 1.51 -13.21 -3.06
N ASP A 189 1.46 -14.26 -2.24
CA ASP A 189 2.37 -15.41 -2.37
C ASP A 189 2.19 -16.10 -3.74
N LYS A 190 0.95 -16.25 -4.23
CA LYS A 190 0.67 -16.76 -5.58
C LYS A 190 1.25 -15.86 -6.67
N ILE A 191 1.11 -14.54 -6.50
CA ILE A 191 1.73 -13.55 -7.42
C ILE A 191 3.26 -13.72 -7.39
N CYS A 192 3.89 -13.81 -6.21
CA CYS A 192 5.33 -14.00 -6.08
C CYS A 192 5.81 -15.28 -6.77
N LEU A 193 5.12 -16.39 -6.54
CA LEU A 193 5.45 -17.69 -7.16
C LEU A 193 5.27 -17.68 -8.69
N SER A 194 4.46 -16.80 -9.23
CA SER A 194 4.28 -16.65 -10.68
C SER A 194 5.41 -15.88 -11.36
N GLN A 195 6.27 -15.17 -10.60
CA GLN A 195 7.32 -14.33 -11.17
C GLN A 195 8.45 -15.16 -11.76
N LYS A 196 9.06 -14.63 -12.82
CA LYS A 196 10.26 -15.17 -13.47
C LYS A 196 11.38 -14.14 -13.38
N ASP A 197 12.58 -14.55 -13.75
CA ASP A 197 13.73 -13.64 -13.83
C ASP A 197 13.43 -12.46 -14.74
N ASN A 198 13.79 -11.27 -14.24
CA ASN A 198 13.59 -9.99 -14.88
C ASN A 198 12.11 -9.56 -15.05
N ASP A 199 11.15 -10.25 -14.42
CA ASP A 199 9.78 -9.78 -14.41
C ASP A 199 9.67 -8.45 -13.68
N LEU A 200 9.02 -7.48 -14.33
CA LEU A 200 8.59 -6.21 -13.76
C LEU A 200 7.07 -6.20 -13.73
N SER A 201 6.50 -6.27 -12.54
CA SER A 201 5.06 -6.45 -12.35
C SER A 201 4.42 -5.20 -11.73
N LEU A 202 3.28 -4.80 -12.27
CA LEU A 202 2.38 -3.82 -11.65
C LEU A 202 1.37 -4.55 -10.76
N LEU A 203 1.18 -4.06 -9.54
CA LEU A 203 0.13 -4.52 -8.62
C LEU A 203 -0.59 -3.31 -8.04
N VAL A 204 -1.88 -3.16 -8.33
CA VAL A 204 -2.69 -2.03 -7.82
C VAL A 204 -3.76 -2.55 -6.87
N ALA A 205 -3.73 -2.05 -5.63
CA ALA A 205 -4.68 -2.45 -4.60
C ALA A 205 -5.08 -1.28 -3.70
N HIS A 206 -5.33 -1.52 -2.43
CA HIS A 206 -5.94 -0.59 -1.49
C HIS A 206 -5.05 -0.36 -0.27
N ASP A 207 -5.50 0.50 0.64
CA ASP A 207 -4.71 0.91 1.79
C ASP A 207 -4.50 -0.22 2.80
N ALA A 208 -5.57 -0.86 3.31
CA ALA A 208 -5.44 -1.94 4.30
C ALA A 208 -4.72 -3.15 3.69
N VAL A 209 -5.04 -3.52 2.45
CA VAL A 209 -4.36 -4.60 1.72
C VAL A 209 -2.87 -4.33 1.61
N ASN A 210 -2.47 -3.16 1.12
CA ASN A 210 -1.05 -2.83 0.96
C ASN A 210 -0.32 -2.82 2.31
N LYS A 211 -0.94 -2.27 3.35
CA LYS A 211 -0.36 -2.24 4.70
C LYS A 211 -0.17 -3.64 5.28
N THR A 212 -1.14 -4.56 5.10
CA THR A 212 -1.00 -5.94 5.57
C THR A 212 0.10 -6.69 4.83
N LEU A 213 0.21 -6.52 3.50
CA LEU A 213 1.31 -7.08 2.70
C LEU A 213 2.67 -6.56 3.16
N ILE A 214 2.79 -5.25 3.38
CA ILE A 214 4.04 -4.62 3.85
C ILE A 214 4.40 -5.12 5.25
N CYS A 215 3.44 -5.23 6.17
CA CYS A 215 3.66 -5.83 7.49
C CYS A 215 4.17 -7.26 7.38
N ASN A 216 3.57 -8.08 6.51
CA ASN A 216 4.00 -9.45 6.26
C ASN A 216 5.45 -9.51 5.75
N ILE A 217 5.80 -8.69 4.74
CA ILE A 217 7.16 -8.62 4.20
C ILE A 217 8.15 -8.19 5.28
N PHE A 218 7.82 -7.21 6.10
CA PHE A 218 8.67 -6.81 7.24
C PHE A 218 8.77 -7.88 8.34
N GLY A 219 7.85 -8.85 8.36
CA GLY A 219 7.76 -9.87 9.40
C GLY A 219 7.27 -9.30 10.73
N ILE A 220 6.44 -8.26 10.67
CA ILE A 220 5.74 -7.68 11.80
C ILE A 220 4.25 -8.06 11.74
N ASN A 221 3.61 -8.07 12.90
CA ASN A 221 2.18 -8.39 12.98
C ASN A 221 1.33 -7.30 12.30
N TYR A 222 0.20 -7.68 11.70
CA TYR A 222 -0.79 -6.76 11.10
C TYR A 222 -1.39 -5.78 12.11
N SER A 223 -1.26 -5.99 13.42
CA SER A 223 -1.57 -4.98 14.44
C SER A 223 -0.79 -3.67 14.26
N ASN A 224 0.29 -3.70 13.47
CA ASN A 224 1.15 -2.55 13.22
C ASN A 224 0.82 -1.79 11.90
N ILE A 225 -0.37 -2.00 11.31
CA ILE A 225 -0.76 -1.34 10.06
C ILE A 225 -0.64 0.19 10.12
N TRP A 226 -0.85 0.79 11.30
CA TRP A 226 -0.73 2.24 11.50
C TRP A 226 0.71 2.76 11.46
N MET A 227 1.69 1.86 11.51
CA MET A 227 3.09 2.21 11.28
C MET A 227 3.39 2.50 9.80
N ILE A 228 2.51 2.12 8.89
CA ILE A 228 2.72 2.25 7.45
C ILE A 228 1.80 3.33 6.91
N LYS A 229 2.34 4.35 6.25
CA LYS A 229 1.56 5.31 5.49
C LYS A 229 1.51 4.89 4.02
N GLN A 230 0.35 5.03 3.40
CA GLN A 230 0.14 4.74 1.98
C GLN A 230 -0.70 5.87 1.36
N GLY A 231 -0.09 6.69 0.51
CA GLY A 231 -0.79 7.73 -0.25
C GLY A 231 -1.57 7.17 -1.44
N ASN A 232 -2.65 7.83 -1.85
CA ASN A 232 -3.31 7.53 -3.12
C ASN A 232 -2.32 7.74 -4.28
N GLY A 233 -2.13 6.74 -5.13
CA GLY A 233 -1.10 6.74 -6.17
C GLY A 233 0.33 6.55 -5.65
N GLY A 234 0.53 6.33 -4.34
CA GLY A 234 1.83 6.05 -3.75
C GLY A 234 2.39 4.70 -4.20
N ILE A 235 3.69 4.66 -4.51
CA ILE A 235 4.37 3.49 -5.06
C ILE A 235 5.27 2.86 -3.99
N THR A 236 5.12 1.57 -3.76
CA THR A 236 6.03 0.74 -2.96
C THR A 236 6.72 -0.25 -3.87
N ILE A 237 8.04 -0.40 -3.74
CA ILE A 237 8.85 -1.28 -4.59
C ILE A 237 9.30 -2.49 -3.78
N ILE A 238 9.02 -3.67 -4.30
CA ILE A 238 9.32 -4.95 -3.68
C ILE A 238 10.22 -5.74 -4.64
N ASP A 239 11.42 -6.08 -4.19
CA ASP A 239 12.31 -6.98 -4.90
C ASP A 239 12.12 -8.41 -4.41
N LEU A 240 12.00 -9.35 -5.35
CA LEU A 240 11.80 -10.77 -5.10
C LEU A 240 13.03 -11.56 -5.54
N PHE A 241 13.25 -12.69 -4.89
CA PHE A 241 14.36 -13.59 -5.16
C PHE A 241 13.84 -14.99 -5.49
N ASN A 242 14.45 -15.66 -6.46
CA ASN A 242 14.15 -17.05 -6.81
C ASN A 242 14.69 -18.04 -5.77
N ASP A 243 15.60 -17.60 -4.89
CA ASP A 243 16.05 -18.37 -3.75
C ASP A 243 14.96 -18.40 -2.67
N PRO A 244 14.34 -19.55 -2.37
CA PRO A 244 13.26 -19.66 -1.38
C PRO A 244 13.70 -19.30 0.05
N ASN A 245 14.99 -19.22 0.31
CA ASN A 245 15.54 -18.81 1.60
C ASN A 245 15.70 -17.29 1.71
N LYS A 246 15.50 -16.55 0.62
CA LYS A 246 15.56 -15.09 0.61
C LYS A 246 14.16 -14.52 0.58
N PRO A 247 13.72 -13.87 1.68
CA PRO A 247 12.40 -13.21 1.69
C PRO A 247 12.38 -12.01 0.75
N PRO A 248 11.19 -11.58 0.32
CA PRO A 248 10.99 -10.30 -0.37
C PRO A 248 11.60 -9.13 0.42
N VAL A 249 12.09 -8.12 -0.30
CA VAL A 249 12.70 -6.92 0.28
C VAL A 249 11.95 -5.67 -0.16
N ILE A 250 11.59 -4.80 0.78
CA ILE A 250 11.08 -3.47 0.46
C ILE A 250 12.27 -2.58 0.03
N SER A 251 12.36 -2.32 -1.25
CA SER A 251 13.41 -1.48 -1.83
C SER A 251 13.09 0.02 -1.78
N ALA A 252 11.80 0.39 -1.79
CA ALA A 252 11.31 1.73 -1.44
C ALA A 252 9.87 1.62 -0.97
N LEU A 253 9.43 2.53 -0.10
CA LEU A 253 8.06 2.56 0.42
C LEU A 253 7.45 3.94 0.23
N ASN A 254 6.21 3.95 -0.27
CA ASN A 254 5.36 5.13 -0.39
C ASN A 254 6.04 6.31 -1.12
N ILE A 255 6.51 6.05 -2.35
CA ILE A 255 7.02 7.10 -3.24
C ILE A 255 5.84 7.94 -3.73
N THR A 256 5.81 9.23 -3.39
CA THR A 256 4.75 10.18 -3.78
C THR A 256 5.33 11.44 -4.46
N THR A 257 6.63 11.48 -4.72
CA THR A 257 7.34 12.63 -5.31
C THR A 257 6.77 13.04 -6.67
N HIS A 258 6.25 12.11 -7.45
CA HIS A 258 5.58 12.36 -8.72
C HIS A 258 4.20 13.03 -8.57
N LEU A 259 3.64 13.04 -7.37
CA LEU A 259 2.34 13.65 -7.06
C LEU A 259 2.45 15.08 -6.52
N GLY A 260 3.66 15.62 -6.43
CA GLY A 260 3.91 17.02 -6.09
C GLY A 260 4.59 17.26 -4.74
N GLY A 261 5.07 16.22 -4.06
CA GLY A 261 5.77 16.40 -2.79
C GLY A 261 6.52 15.18 -2.29
N ILE A 262 7.47 15.43 -1.40
CA ILE A 262 8.21 14.40 -0.66
C ILE A 262 7.35 13.87 0.50
N ILE A 263 6.61 14.78 1.14
CA ILE A 263 5.66 14.44 2.20
C ILE A 263 4.34 14.14 1.50
N ASP A 264 3.81 12.98 1.80
CA ASP A 264 2.54 12.54 1.24
C ASP A 264 1.38 13.43 1.73
N SER A 265 0.81 14.19 0.80
CA SER A 265 -0.39 15.00 1.01
C SER A 265 -1.66 14.31 0.52
N THR A 266 -1.57 13.08 0.00
CA THR A 266 -2.68 12.37 -0.65
C THR A 266 -3.37 11.35 0.27
N ALA A 267 -2.74 10.97 1.39
CA ALA A 267 -3.33 10.06 2.38
C ALA A 267 -4.32 10.80 3.28
N SER A 268 -5.41 11.28 2.72
CA SER A 268 -6.46 12.01 3.44
C SER A 268 -7.71 11.16 3.68
N GLY A 269 -7.68 9.86 3.45
CA GLY A 269 -8.81 8.99 3.69
C GLY A 269 -8.81 8.42 5.11
N ALA A 270 -9.98 8.32 5.73
CA ALA A 270 -10.17 7.49 6.90
C ALA A 270 -9.99 6.01 6.48
N LEU A 271 -9.11 5.32 7.16
CA LEU A 271 -9.09 3.88 7.28
C LEU A 271 -9.63 3.51 8.63
#